data_8c1aae021fae7b68c3bd034b4bacd958
#
_entry.id   8c1aae021fae7b68c3bd034b4bacd958
#
_cell.length_a   1.000
_cell.length_b   1.000
_cell.length_c   1.000
_cell.angle_alpha   90.00
_cell.angle_beta   90.00
_cell.angle_gamma   90.00
#
_symmetry.space_group_name_H-M   'P 1'
#
loop_
_entity.id
_entity.type
_entity.pdbx_description
1 polymer ?
#
loop_
_entity_poly.entity_id
_entity_poly.type
_entity_poly.pdbx_seq_one_letter_code
_entity_poly.pdbx_strand_id
1 'polypeptide(L)'
;TGDLDFLAELWPKLLAVVERYSRPGDDFGADEDGLINSGSALTWMDARVDGRPVTPRTGKCCEINALWYSALRRTESLARALDMPLNPKIPELADKVQKSYIRFWNSENGCLFDVIDHEDASIRPNQIFAAIVPDLLPDVMRRSILVVVARDLLTPFGLRTLPPRDPRYAGGDAGGARERESSYYQ
;
A
#
# COMPACT_ATOMS: atom_id res chain seq x y z
N THR A 1 0.30 20.70 12.02
CA THR A 1 0.94 21.71 12.90
C THR A 1 0.87 23.11 12.29
N GLY A 2 0.77 23.28 10.96
CA GLY A 2 0.78 24.58 10.26
C GLY A 2 2.16 25.24 10.20
N ASP A 3 3.22 24.51 10.50
CA ASP A 3 4.61 24.99 10.46
C ASP A 3 5.10 24.96 9.01
N LEU A 4 4.91 26.09 8.32
CA LEU A 4 5.29 26.25 6.91
C LEU A 4 6.80 26.37 6.74
N ASP A 5 7.52 26.95 7.70
CA ASP A 5 8.98 27.12 7.63
C ASP A 5 9.66 25.74 7.67
N PHE A 6 9.23 24.86 8.58
CA PHE A 6 9.71 23.48 8.62
C PHE A 6 9.36 22.69 7.34
N LEU A 7 8.17 22.90 6.81
CA LEU A 7 7.78 22.25 5.54
C LEU A 7 8.60 22.76 4.37
N ALA A 8 8.94 24.05 4.31
CA ALA A 8 9.81 24.63 3.28
C ALA A 8 11.23 24.04 3.34
N GLU A 9 11.76 23.81 4.54
CA GLU A 9 13.06 23.15 4.73
C GLU A 9 13.04 21.70 4.22
N LEU A 10 11.94 20.95 4.44
CA LEU A 10 11.80 19.57 4.00
C LEU A 10 11.43 19.42 2.52
N TRP A 11 10.88 20.46 1.90
CA TRP A 11 10.35 20.40 0.55
C TRP A 11 11.27 19.77 -0.49
N PRO A 12 12.57 20.17 -0.59
CA PRO A 12 13.48 19.56 -1.57
C PRO A 12 13.64 18.04 -1.38
N LYS A 13 13.66 17.59 -0.13
CA LYS A 13 13.81 16.16 0.21
C LYS A 13 12.53 15.37 -0.16
N LEU A 14 11.37 15.92 0.15
CA LEU A 14 10.08 15.30 -0.20
C LEU A 14 9.93 15.19 -1.71
N LEU A 15 10.28 16.25 -2.44
CA LEU A 15 10.21 16.26 -3.89
C LEU A 15 11.17 15.23 -4.51
N ALA A 16 12.40 15.15 -4.02
CA ALA A 16 13.38 14.17 -4.48
C ALA A 16 12.91 12.71 -4.28
N VAL A 17 12.23 12.41 -3.17
CA VAL A 17 11.63 11.09 -2.91
C VAL A 17 10.54 10.81 -3.95
N VAL A 18 9.61 11.74 -4.16
CA VAL A 18 8.54 11.58 -5.14
C VAL A 18 9.09 11.40 -6.55
N GLU A 19 10.07 12.20 -6.94
CA GLU A 19 10.72 12.09 -8.26
C GLU A 19 11.47 10.77 -8.44
N ARG A 20 12.11 10.26 -7.38
CA ARG A 20 12.79 8.96 -7.44
C ARG A 20 11.81 7.83 -7.69
N TYR A 21 10.69 7.83 -6.99
CA TYR A 21 9.66 6.78 -7.13
C TYR A 21 8.77 6.93 -8.36
N SER A 22 8.75 8.10 -8.99
CA SER A 22 8.03 8.34 -10.26
C SER A 22 8.68 7.63 -11.48
N ARG A 23 9.83 7.01 -11.30
CA ARG A 23 10.60 6.37 -12.37
C ARG A 23 10.69 4.87 -12.10
N PRO A 24 10.73 4.04 -13.14
CA PRO A 24 11.06 2.63 -12.98
C PRO A 24 12.39 2.45 -12.24
N GLY A 25 12.48 1.37 -11.49
CA GLY A 25 13.70 0.98 -10.79
C GLY A 25 13.76 -0.53 -10.68
N ASP A 26 14.95 -1.08 -10.49
CA ASP A 26 15.17 -2.53 -10.45
C ASP A 26 14.34 -3.22 -9.37
N ASP A 27 14.27 -2.60 -8.18
CA ASP A 27 13.58 -3.17 -7.04
C ASP A 27 12.31 -2.40 -6.63
N PHE A 28 12.21 -1.11 -6.97
CA PHE A 28 11.11 -0.26 -6.53
C PHE A 28 10.95 0.99 -7.41
N GLY A 29 9.76 1.21 -7.95
CA GLY A 29 9.45 2.39 -8.75
C GLY A 29 8.16 2.27 -9.55
N ALA A 30 7.72 3.39 -10.12
CA ALA A 30 6.49 3.44 -10.92
C ALA A 30 6.71 2.87 -12.31
N ASP A 31 5.81 1.97 -12.71
CA ASP A 31 5.74 1.42 -14.06
C ASP A 31 4.97 2.36 -15.02
N GLU A 32 4.82 1.92 -16.28
CA GLU A 32 4.10 2.65 -17.31
C GLU A 32 2.64 2.98 -16.97
N ASP A 33 1.99 2.16 -16.13
CA ASP A 33 0.63 2.40 -15.64
C ASP A 33 0.58 3.38 -14.45
N GLY A 34 1.73 3.86 -14.00
CA GLY A 34 1.91 4.79 -12.88
C GLY A 34 1.92 4.11 -11.51
N LEU A 35 1.62 2.81 -11.43
CA LEU A 35 1.64 2.08 -10.18
C LEU A 35 3.06 1.68 -9.79
N ILE A 36 3.34 1.72 -8.49
CA ILE A 36 4.62 1.24 -7.94
C ILE A 36 4.66 -0.28 -8.03
N ASN A 37 5.70 -0.77 -8.67
CA ASN A 37 6.13 -2.15 -8.63
C ASN A 37 7.21 -2.30 -7.56
N SER A 38 7.10 -3.30 -6.70
CA SER A 38 8.07 -3.57 -5.63
C SER A 38 8.61 -4.99 -5.70
N GLY A 39 9.91 -5.12 -5.43
CA GLY A 39 10.57 -6.41 -5.27
C GLY A 39 10.10 -7.16 -4.03
N SER A 40 10.57 -8.41 -3.92
CA SER A 40 10.20 -9.29 -2.83
C SER A 40 10.66 -8.78 -1.46
N ALA A 41 9.74 -8.77 -0.48
CA ALA A 41 9.97 -8.30 0.89
C ALA A 41 10.51 -6.87 0.96
N LEU A 42 9.98 -5.96 0.12
CA LEU A 42 10.26 -4.53 0.13
C LEU A 42 9.04 -3.70 0.59
N THR A 43 8.08 -4.34 1.24
CA THR A 43 6.96 -3.68 1.93
C THR A 43 7.15 -3.83 3.44
N TRP A 44 6.20 -3.34 4.25
CA TRP A 44 6.21 -3.54 5.70
C TRP A 44 6.17 -5.04 6.10
N MET A 45 5.77 -5.92 5.16
CA MET A 45 5.77 -7.38 5.33
C MET A 45 7.11 -7.95 4.80
N ASP A 46 8.20 -7.64 5.47
CA ASP A 46 9.59 -7.87 5.04
C ASP A 46 10.31 -9.03 5.76
N ALA A 47 9.60 -9.76 6.62
CA ALA A 47 10.19 -10.86 7.40
C ALA A 47 10.80 -11.94 6.50
N ARG A 48 11.96 -12.44 6.91
CA ARG A 48 12.70 -13.48 6.21
C ARG A 48 13.12 -14.57 7.18
N VAL A 49 13.06 -15.81 6.72
CA VAL A 49 13.59 -16.99 7.44
C VAL A 49 14.62 -17.66 6.53
N ASP A 50 15.83 -17.86 7.04
CA ASP A 50 16.96 -18.39 6.25
C ASP A 50 17.17 -17.61 4.92
N GLY A 51 17.02 -16.31 4.94
CA GLY A 51 17.13 -15.43 3.77
C GLY A 51 15.94 -15.46 2.80
N ARG A 52 14.94 -16.31 3.03
CA ARG A 52 13.75 -16.43 2.18
C ARG A 52 12.61 -15.58 2.75
N PRO A 53 11.94 -14.76 1.94
CA PRO A 53 10.75 -14.03 2.38
C PRO A 53 9.66 -14.97 2.89
N VAL A 54 9.06 -14.64 4.04
CA VAL A 54 7.87 -15.33 4.55
C VAL A 54 6.65 -15.00 3.69
N THR A 55 6.53 -13.73 3.32
CA THR A 55 5.44 -13.21 2.49
C THR A 55 6.04 -12.38 1.37
N PRO A 56 6.38 -12.97 0.22
CA PRO A 56 7.18 -12.31 -0.82
C PRO A 56 6.53 -11.07 -1.42
N ARG A 57 5.23 -11.05 -1.69
CA ARG A 57 4.45 -9.90 -2.19
C ARG A 57 5.18 -9.09 -3.27
N THR A 58 5.78 -9.78 -4.23
CA THR A 58 6.44 -9.14 -5.37
C THR A 58 5.40 -8.57 -6.33
N GLY A 59 5.63 -7.37 -6.84
CA GLY A 59 4.74 -6.72 -7.78
C GLY A 59 4.02 -5.50 -7.19
N LYS A 60 2.83 -5.21 -7.69
CA LYS A 60 2.04 -4.03 -7.30
C LYS A 60 1.16 -4.38 -6.10
N CYS A 61 1.55 -3.87 -4.92
CA CYS A 61 0.83 -4.07 -3.66
C CYS A 61 -0.21 -2.98 -3.43
N CYS A 62 -1.37 -3.32 -2.88
CA CYS A 62 -2.51 -2.41 -2.77
C CYS A 62 -2.24 -1.21 -1.87
N GLU A 63 -1.66 -1.41 -0.68
CA GLU A 63 -1.35 -0.33 0.25
C GLU A 63 -0.24 0.58 -0.26
N ILE A 64 0.79 0.01 -0.88
CA ILE A 64 1.90 0.78 -1.45
C ILE A 64 1.35 1.78 -2.48
N ASN A 65 0.46 1.32 -3.35
CA ASN A 65 -0.13 2.14 -4.39
C ASN A 65 -1.18 3.12 -3.88
N ALA A 66 -1.89 2.79 -2.79
CA ALA A 66 -2.76 3.76 -2.11
C ALA A 66 -1.95 4.89 -1.46
N LEU A 67 -0.86 4.55 -0.77
CA LEU A 67 0.05 5.53 -0.17
C LEU A 67 0.77 6.36 -1.23
N TRP A 68 1.15 5.75 -2.35
CA TRP A 68 1.75 6.44 -3.49
C TRP A 68 0.82 7.52 -4.05
N TYR A 69 -0.43 7.17 -4.34
CA TYR A 69 -1.44 8.15 -4.76
C TYR A 69 -1.59 9.29 -3.75
N SER A 70 -1.70 8.93 -2.47
CA SER A 70 -1.79 9.92 -1.39
C SER A 70 -0.56 10.83 -1.35
N ALA A 71 0.65 10.29 -1.54
CA ALA A 71 1.87 11.07 -1.56
C ALA A 71 1.89 12.08 -2.72
N LEU A 72 1.49 11.67 -3.92
CA LEU A 72 1.39 12.55 -5.08
C LEU A 72 0.41 13.70 -4.83
N ARG A 73 -0.82 13.41 -4.37
CA ARG A 73 -1.84 14.42 -4.08
C ARG A 73 -1.45 15.36 -2.94
N ARG A 74 -0.78 14.83 -1.91
CA ARG A 74 -0.24 15.67 -0.83
C ARG A 74 0.89 16.58 -1.31
N THR A 75 1.75 16.11 -2.20
CA THR A 75 2.79 16.92 -2.81
C THR A 75 2.20 18.12 -3.56
N GLU A 76 1.12 17.93 -4.32
CA GLU A 76 0.38 19.02 -4.96
C GLU A 76 -0.16 20.04 -3.93
N SER A 77 -0.74 19.53 -2.85
CA SER A 77 -1.31 20.39 -1.80
C SER A 77 -0.23 21.18 -1.05
N LEU A 78 0.92 20.55 -0.78
CA LEU A 78 2.06 21.19 -0.12
C LEU A 78 2.71 22.25 -1.02
N ALA A 79 2.89 21.96 -2.32
CA ALA A 79 3.41 22.94 -3.28
C ALA A 79 2.56 24.21 -3.29
N ARG A 80 1.23 24.05 -3.32
CA ARG A 80 0.30 25.19 -3.25
C ARG A 80 0.40 25.95 -1.93
N ALA A 81 0.50 25.26 -0.80
CA ALA A 81 0.58 25.88 0.52
C ALA A 81 1.89 26.65 0.73
N LEU A 82 2.97 26.20 0.08
CA LEU A 82 4.30 26.82 0.15
C LEU A 82 4.56 27.83 -0.97
N ASP A 83 3.61 28.03 -1.89
CA ASP A 83 3.80 28.82 -3.12
C ASP A 83 5.06 28.40 -3.90
N MET A 84 5.31 27.07 -3.96
CA MET A 84 6.46 26.50 -4.64
C MET A 84 6.07 25.91 -6.01
N PRO A 85 6.94 25.99 -7.02
CA PRO A 85 6.70 25.39 -8.30
C PRO A 85 6.61 23.86 -8.18
N LEU A 86 5.67 23.26 -8.90
CA LEU A 86 5.49 21.82 -9.00
C LEU A 86 5.64 21.36 -10.45
N ASN A 87 6.38 20.27 -10.64
CA ASN A 87 6.47 19.63 -11.94
C ASN A 87 5.06 19.12 -12.35
N PRO A 88 4.53 19.57 -13.51
CA PRO A 88 3.18 19.19 -13.96
C PRO A 88 2.97 17.69 -14.16
N LYS A 89 4.05 16.91 -14.33
CA LYS A 89 3.98 15.45 -14.40
C LYS A 89 3.52 14.79 -13.09
N ILE A 90 3.63 15.46 -11.93
CA ILE A 90 3.20 14.90 -10.64
C ILE A 90 1.67 14.77 -10.58
N PRO A 91 0.87 15.83 -10.81
CA PRO A 91 -0.59 15.68 -10.89
C PRO A 91 -1.05 14.73 -12.00
N GLU A 92 -0.43 14.78 -13.20
CA GLU A 92 -0.73 13.84 -14.28
C GLU A 92 -0.49 12.38 -13.86
N LEU A 93 0.59 12.12 -13.12
CA LEU A 93 0.90 10.80 -12.58
C LEU A 93 -0.13 10.39 -11.51
N ALA A 94 -0.56 11.30 -10.64
CA ALA A 94 -1.60 11.03 -9.66
C ALA A 94 -2.92 10.61 -10.33
N ASP A 95 -3.33 11.31 -11.41
CA ASP A 95 -4.51 10.95 -12.19
C ASP A 95 -4.36 9.57 -12.84
N LYS A 96 -3.17 9.25 -13.33
CA LYS A 96 -2.85 7.95 -13.93
C LYS A 96 -2.94 6.83 -12.90
N VAL A 97 -2.33 7.02 -11.71
CA VAL A 97 -2.40 6.08 -10.59
C VAL A 97 -3.85 5.82 -10.20
N GLN A 98 -4.66 6.87 -10.04
CA GLN A 98 -6.08 6.74 -9.70
C GLN A 98 -6.85 5.88 -10.71
N LYS A 99 -6.64 6.13 -12.00
CA LYS A 99 -7.28 5.34 -13.07
C LYS A 99 -6.84 3.88 -13.07
N SER A 100 -5.55 3.64 -12.84
CA SER A 100 -4.99 2.28 -12.82
C SER A 100 -5.35 1.50 -11.57
N TYR A 101 -5.61 2.21 -10.45
CA TYR A 101 -5.86 1.61 -9.14
C TYR A 101 -7.13 0.74 -9.10
N ILE A 102 -8.10 0.99 -9.98
CA ILE A 102 -9.33 0.19 -10.05
C ILE A 102 -9.07 -1.31 -10.34
N ARG A 103 -7.91 -1.64 -10.92
CA ARG A 103 -7.48 -3.02 -11.17
C ARG A 103 -7.29 -3.84 -9.91
N PHE A 104 -7.10 -3.19 -8.75
CA PHE A 104 -7.07 -3.88 -7.47
C PHE A 104 -8.43 -4.43 -7.03
N TRP A 105 -9.52 -3.99 -7.64
CA TRP A 105 -10.84 -4.39 -7.21
C TRP A 105 -11.15 -5.85 -7.57
N ASN A 106 -11.35 -6.67 -6.55
CA ASN A 106 -11.85 -8.04 -6.66
C ASN A 106 -13.35 -8.07 -6.38
N SER A 107 -14.15 -8.15 -7.43
CA SER A 107 -15.61 -8.14 -7.33
C SER A 107 -16.20 -9.39 -6.65
N GLU A 108 -15.49 -10.52 -6.71
CA GLU A 108 -15.93 -11.77 -6.08
C GLU A 108 -15.89 -11.68 -4.55
N ASN A 109 -14.82 -11.06 -4.03
CA ASN A 109 -14.64 -10.90 -2.59
C ASN A 109 -15.21 -9.57 -2.05
N GLY A 110 -15.55 -8.63 -2.92
CA GLY A 110 -16.00 -7.29 -2.56
C GLY A 110 -14.94 -6.46 -1.84
N CYS A 111 -13.66 -6.70 -2.15
CA CYS A 111 -12.52 -6.03 -1.57
C CYS A 111 -11.35 -5.97 -2.57
N LEU A 112 -10.12 -5.69 -2.15
CA LEU A 112 -8.99 -5.59 -3.06
C LEU A 112 -8.20 -6.90 -3.11
N PHE A 113 -7.57 -7.18 -4.25
CA PHE A 113 -6.39 -8.05 -4.31
C PHE A 113 -5.28 -7.42 -3.48
N ASP A 114 -4.53 -8.22 -2.74
CA ASP A 114 -3.37 -7.76 -1.98
C ASP A 114 -2.21 -7.38 -2.92
N VAL A 115 -2.00 -8.18 -3.97
CA VAL A 115 -1.07 -7.91 -5.10
C VAL A 115 -1.78 -8.24 -6.40
N ILE A 116 -1.73 -7.35 -7.40
CA ILE A 116 -2.48 -7.55 -8.65
C ILE A 116 -1.75 -8.38 -9.71
N ASP A 117 -0.43 -8.40 -9.71
CA ASP A 117 0.32 -9.04 -10.81
C ASP A 117 0.15 -10.56 -10.86
N HIS A 118 -0.24 -11.19 -9.75
CA HIS A 118 -0.56 -12.60 -9.64
C HIS A 118 -1.89 -12.85 -8.93
N GLU A 119 -2.75 -11.84 -8.90
CA GLU A 119 -4.13 -11.89 -8.36
C GLU A 119 -4.20 -12.48 -6.94
N ASP A 120 -3.28 -12.05 -6.05
CA ASP A 120 -3.33 -12.48 -4.64
C ASP A 120 -4.60 -11.97 -3.96
N ALA A 121 -5.60 -12.82 -3.86
CA ALA A 121 -6.89 -12.54 -3.24
C ALA A 121 -6.89 -12.67 -1.72
N SER A 122 -5.73 -12.72 -1.07
CA SER A 122 -5.61 -12.73 0.39
C SER A 122 -6.29 -11.53 1.00
N ILE A 123 -7.17 -11.78 1.97
CA ILE A 123 -7.77 -10.69 2.75
C ILE A 123 -6.78 -10.27 3.82
N ARG A 124 -6.14 -9.13 3.61
CA ARG A 124 -5.15 -8.55 4.52
C ARG A 124 -5.56 -7.16 4.99
N PRO A 125 -5.04 -6.66 6.12
CA PRO A 125 -5.37 -5.32 6.62
C PRO A 125 -4.86 -4.20 5.69
N ASN A 126 -3.93 -4.48 4.81
CA ASN A 126 -3.30 -3.58 3.86
C ASN A 126 -4.31 -2.71 3.10
N GLN A 127 -5.41 -3.30 2.65
CA GLN A 127 -6.45 -2.61 1.89
C GLN A 127 -7.15 -1.45 2.61
N ILE A 128 -7.01 -1.34 3.94
CA ILE A 128 -7.55 -0.21 4.70
C ILE A 128 -6.97 1.12 4.22
N PHE A 129 -5.70 1.15 3.83
CA PHE A 129 -5.09 2.37 3.31
C PHE A 129 -5.87 2.92 2.11
N ALA A 130 -6.35 2.06 1.21
CA ALA A 130 -7.19 2.50 0.10
C ALA A 130 -8.56 3.03 0.55
N ALA A 131 -9.12 2.47 1.62
CA ALA A 131 -10.42 2.92 2.14
C ALA A 131 -10.37 4.31 2.79
N ILE A 132 -9.21 4.71 3.34
CA ILE A 132 -9.04 6.00 4.02
C ILE A 132 -8.44 7.11 3.13
N VAL A 133 -7.83 6.75 2.00
CA VAL A 133 -7.28 7.75 1.07
C VAL A 133 -8.43 8.40 0.28
N PRO A 134 -8.56 9.75 0.37
CA PRO A 134 -9.62 10.47 -0.37
C PRO A 134 -9.49 10.26 -1.88
N ASP A 135 -10.63 10.18 -2.55
CA ASP A 135 -10.77 10.17 -4.02
C ASP A 135 -10.09 9.03 -4.77
N LEU A 136 -9.42 8.09 -4.08
CA LEU A 136 -8.76 6.95 -4.72
C LEU A 136 -9.77 5.94 -5.28
N LEU A 137 -10.80 5.63 -4.50
CA LEU A 137 -11.85 4.68 -4.85
C LEU A 137 -13.25 5.28 -4.60
N PRO A 138 -14.27 4.84 -5.35
CA PRO A 138 -15.66 5.16 -5.06
C PRO A 138 -16.07 4.78 -3.64
N ASP A 139 -16.93 5.57 -3.00
CA ASP A 139 -17.38 5.34 -1.62
C ASP A 139 -18.00 3.95 -1.39
N VAL A 140 -18.71 3.42 -2.39
CA VAL A 140 -19.29 2.07 -2.30
C VAL A 140 -18.21 0.99 -2.14
N MET A 141 -17.10 1.11 -2.86
CA MET A 141 -15.97 0.18 -2.74
C MET A 141 -15.25 0.36 -1.41
N ARG A 142 -15.02 1.60 -0.99
CA ARG A 142 -14.40 1.92 0.32
C ARG A 142 -15.19 1.32 1.48
N ARG A 143 -16.52 1.46 1.47
CA ARG A 143 -17.40 0.84 2.48
C ARG A 143 -17.35 -0.69 2.43
N SER A 144 -17.35 -1.27 1.24
CA SER A 144 -17.24 -2.73 1.06
C SER A 144 -15.94 -3.27 1.65
N ILE A 145 -14.80 -2.62 1.39
CA ILE A 145 -13.51 -2.97 2.00
C ILE A 145 -13.61 -2.98 3.53
N LEU A 146 -14.17 -1.92 4.13
CA LEU A 146 -14.30 -1.83 5.58
C LEU A 146 -15.19 -2.92 6.17
N VAL A 147 -16.29 -3.29 5.48
CA VAL A 147 -17.16 -4.40 5.89
C VAL A 147 -16.41 -5.73 5.86
N VAL A 148 -15.66 -6.01 4.79
CA VAL A 148 -14.87 -7.25 4.66
C VAL A 148 -13.78 -7.31 5.72
N VAL A 149 -13.03 -6.23 5.92
CA VAL A 149 -11.97 -6.17 6.94
C VAL A 149 -12.54 -6.34 8.35
N ALA A 150 -13.66 -5.69 8.67
CA ALA A 150 -14.29 -5.83 9.98
C ALA A 150 -14.80 -7.27 10.21
N ARG A 151 -15.43 -7.89 9.22
CA ARG A 151 -15.94 -9.26 9.31
C ARG A 151 -14.83 -10.29 9.50
N ASP A 152 -13.73 -10.15 8.78
CA ASP A 152 -12.73 -11.19 8.60
C ASP A 152 -11.48 -11.03 9.47
N LEU A 153 -11.11 -9.80 9.79
CA LEU A 153 -9.84 -9.51 10.45
C LEU A 153 -9.98 -8.85 11.82
N LEU A 154 -11.12 -8.19 12.12
CA LEU A 154 -11.22 -7.40 13.36
C LEU A 154 -11.26 -8.30 14.60
N THR A 155 -10.47 -7.90 15.60
CA THR A 155 -10.47 -8.50 16.94
C THR A 155 -10.55 -7.38 17.99
N PRO A 156 -10.78 -7.70 19.27
CA PRO A 156 -10.72 -6.70 20.36
C PRO A 156 -9.36 -6.00 20.47
N PHE A 157 -8.30 -6.58 19.92
CA PHE A 157 -6.91 -6.08 20.05
C PHE A 157 -6.37 -5.43 18.76
N GLY A 158 -7.11 -5.48 17.65
CA GLY A 158 -6.68 -4.97 16.36
C GLY A 158 -7.07 -5.87 15.20
N LEU A 159 -6.34 -5.77 14.10
CA LEU A 159 -6.60 -6.57 12.90
C LEU A 159 -5.63 -7.73 12.78
N ARG A 160 -6.16 -8.92 12.48
CA ARG A 160 -5.33 -10.04 12.03
C ARG A 160 -4.68 -9.74 10.69
N THR A 161 -3.57 -10.37 10.42
CA THR A 161 -2.86 -10.32 9.13
C THR A 161 -3.51 -11.20 8.06
N LEU A 162 -4.23 -12.25 8.48
CA LEU A 162 -5.05 -13.13 7.66
C LEU A 162 -6.33 -13.54 8.42
N PRO A 163 -7.43 -13.85 7.71
CA PRO A 163 -8.61 -14.43 8.36
C PRO A 163 -8.36 -15.87 8.83
N PRO A 164 -8.98 -16.34 9.92
CA PRO A 164 -8.82 -17.72 10.41
C PRO A 164 -9.17 -18.81 9.43
N ARG A 165 -9.94 -18.50 8.37
CA ARG A 165 -10.27 -19.46 7.30
C ARG A 165 -9.21 -19.56 6.21
N ASP A 166 -8.24 -18.67 6.17
CA ASP A 166 -7.11 -18.77 5.25
C ASP A 166 -6.21 -19.94 5.65
N PRO A 167 -5.89 -20.87 4.74
CA PRO A 167 -5.11 -22.06 5.09
C PRO A 167 -3.70 -21.74 5.57
N ARG A 168 -3.21 -20.54 5.33
CA ARG A 168 -1.90 -20.05 5.80
C ARG A 168 -1.98 -19.42 7.19
N TYR A 169 -3.17 -19.20 7.74
CA TYR A 169 -3.32 -18.56 9.05
C TYR A 169 -2.73 -19.42 10.16
N ALA A 170 -1.69 -18.89 10.79
CA ALA A 170 -1.04 -19.50 11.94
C ALA A 170 -1.52 -18.82 13.23
N GLY A 171 -2.62 -19.27 13.80
CA GLY A 171 -3.35 -18.61 14.89
C GLY A 171 -2.64 -18.43 16.23
N GLY A 172 -1.32 -18.55 16.32
CA GLY A 172 -0.56 -18.33 17.56
C GLY A 172 0.94 -18.55 17.39
N ASP A 173 1.70 -18.03 18.35
CA ASP A 173 3.15 -18.20 18.48
C ASP A 173 3.53 -19.57 19.07
N ALA A 174 3.07 -20.66 18.47
CA ALA A 174 3.43 -22.00 18.92
C ALA A 174 4.75 -22.43 18.27
N GLY A 175 5.65 -23.06 19.06
CA GLY A 175 6.89 -23.64 18.55
C GLY A 175 8.17 -22.86 18.89
N GLY A 176 9.28 -23.26 18.26
CA GLY A 176 10.59 -22.64 18.40
C GLY A 176 10.68 -21.28 17.67
N ALA A 177 11.82 -20.59 17.83
CA ALA A 177 12.05 -19.28 17.22
C ALA A 177 11.81 -19.29 15.70
N ARG A 178 12.28 -20.34 15.02
CA ARG A 178 12.15 -20.51 13.55
C ARG A 178 10.69 -20.68 13.11
N GLU A 179 9.90 -21.45 13.86
CA GLU A 179 8.47 -21.64 13.56
C GLU A 179 7.69 -20.34 13.77
N ARG A 180 8.00 -19.59 14.83
CA ARG A 180 7.42 -18.26 15.08
C ARG A 180 7.77 -17.27 13.97
N GLU A 181 9.03 -17.24 13.54
CA GLU A 181 9.45 -16.37 12.44
C GLU A 181 8.77 -16.75 11.12
N SER A 182 8.61 -18.05 10.83
CA SER A 182 7.95 -18.52 9.60
C SER A 182 6.44 -18.27 9.58
N SER A 183 5.81 -18.07 10.75
CA SER A 183 4.40 -17.71 10.89
C SER A 183 4.14 -16.20 10.94
N TYR A 184 5.21 -15.40 10.89
CA TYR A 184 5.07 -13.95 10.92
C TYR A 184 4.28 -13.44 9.70
N TYR A 185 3.26 -12.64 9.92
CA TYR A 185 2.28 -12.20 8.91
C TYR A 185 1.27 -13.27 8.42
N GLN A 186 1.20 -14.45 9.03
CA GLN A 186 0.27 -15.52 8.64
C GLN A 186 -0.91 -15.68 9.61
#